data_981742e47bc1d50ada02d999b86394a9
#
_entry.id   981742e47bc1d50ada02d999b86394a9
#
_cell.length_a   1.000
_cell.length_b   1.000
_cell.length_c   1.000
_cell.angle_alpha   90.00
_cell.angle_beta   90.00
_cell.angle_gamma   90.00
#
_symmetry.space_group_name_H-M   'P 1'
#
loop_
_entity.id
_entity.type
_entity.pdbx_description
1 polymer ?
#
loop_
_entity_poly.entity_id
_entity_poly.type
_entity_poly.pdbx_seq_one_letter_code
_entity_poly.pdbx_strand_id
1 'polypeptide(L)'
;MIRQATRYDIPRLLEIVEAYAYENPIKKLGNQDNHFPKYVEELLFSIIQGRGFIFIDSHMRGAIVAYKSSNIWSPKVKELNELLWWVEPEYRNGTIGGRLWKAFDDRAQDMLKMGEVDIVCTSISANGPLIDYTRRGYKALGATFVRE
;
A
#
# COMPACT_ATOMS: atom_id res chain seq x y z
N MET A 1 -9.11 15.28 -3.10
CA MET A 1 -10.06 14.17 -3.27
C MET A 1 -9.32 12.88 -3.54
N ILE A 2 -9.79 11.79 -2.98
CA ILE A 2 -9.19 10.47 -3.21
C ILE A 2 -10.10 9.71 -4.18
N ARG A 3 -9.50 9.04 -5.15
CA ARG A 3 -10.22 8.19 -6.12
C ARG A 3 -9.48 6.88 -6.35
N GLN A 4 -10.17 5.91 -6.87
CA GLN A 4 -9.55 4.66 -7.30
C GLN A 4 -8.66 4.92 -8.52
N ALA A 5 -7.48 4.34 -8.52
CA ALA A 5 -6.55 4.46 -9.64
C ALA A 5 -7.00 3.59 -10.82
N THR A 6 -6.66 4.05 -12.01
CA THR A 6 -6.87 3.32 -13.26
C THR A 6 -5.54 3.04 -13.94
N ARG A 7 -5.55 2.26 -15.02
CA ARG A 7 -4.34 1.98 -15.79
C ARG A 7 -3.62 3.24 -16.29
N TYR A 8 -4.37 4.33 -16.46
CA TYR A 8 -3.80 5.60 -16.92
C TYR A 8 -2.95 6.30 -15.87
N ASP A 9 -3.08 5.88 -14.59
CA ASP A 9 -2.29 6.40 -13.48
C ASP A 9 -0.95 5.67 -13.30
N ILE A 10 -0.74 4.56 -14.00
CA ILE A 10 0.47 3.73 -13.85
C ILE A 10 1.77 4.53 -14.02
N PRO A 11 1.92 5.43 -15.01
CA PRO A 11 3.16 6.21 -15.09
C PRO A 11 3.49 6.98 -13.83
N ARG A 12 2.49 7.61 -13.20
CA ARG A 12 2.69 8.32 -11.93
C ARG A 12 2.92 7.36 -10.77
N LEU A 13 2.22 6.24 -10.74
CA LEU A 13 2.39 5.22 -9.72
C LEU A 13 3.81 4.63 -9.73
N LEU A 14 4.42 4.47 -10.91
CA LEU A 14 5.81 4.04 -11.03
C LEU A 14 6.76 5.03 -10.36
N GLU A 15 6.54 6.32 -10.55
CA GLU A 15 7.34 7.35 -9.86
C GLU A 15 7.17 7.28 -8.34
N ILE A 16 5.95 7.05 -7.87
CA ILE A 16 5.66 6.92 -6.44
C ILE A 16 6.35 5.69 -5.85
N VAL A 17 6.28 4.54 -6.52
CA VAL A 17 6.94 3.31 -6.07
C VAL A 17 8.46 3.52 -6.00
N GLU A 18 9.03 4.18 -6.98
CA GLU A 18 10.47 4.48 -7.00
C GLU A 18 10.84 5.40 -5.82
N ALA A 19 10.08 6.47 -5.60
CA ALA A 19 10.30 7.38 -4.48
C ALA A 19 10.19 6.64 -3.13
N TYR A 20 9.19 5.78 -3.00
CA TYR A 20 9.01 4.94 -1.81
C TYR A 20 10.23 4.03 -1.59
N ALA A 21 10.75 3.41 -2.65
CA ALA A 21 11.92 2.54 -2.55
C ALA A 21 13.17 3.29 -2.06
N TYR A 22 13.38 4.52 -2.54
CA TYR A 22 14.51 5.34 -2.09
C TYR A 22 14.37 5.80 -0.64
N GLU A 23 13.17 5.98 -0.13
CA GLU A 23 12.94 6.34 1.27
C GLU A 23 12.98 5.13 2.21
N ASN A 24 12.93 3.93 1.68
CA ASN A 24 12.96 2.70 2.47
C ASN A 24 14.36 2.50 3.08
N PRO A 25 14.47 2.08 4.37
CA PRO A 25 15.77 1.85 4.99
C PRO A 25 16.54 0.65 4.43
N ILE A 26 15.95 -0.17 3.58
CA ILE A 26 16.63 -1.29 2.93
C ILE A 26 17.55 -0.74 1.84
N LYS A 27 18.86 -0.92 2.01
CA LYS A 27 19.88 -0.38 1.11
C LYS A 27 19.75 -0.90 -0.32
N LYS A 28 19.44 -2.19 -0.46
CA LYS A 28 19.30 -2.80 -1.78
C LYS A 28 18.14 -2.22 -2.58
N LEU A 29 17.09 -1.76 -1.92
CA LEU A 29 15.98 -1.09 -2.60
C LEU A 29 16.33 0.34 -3.03
N GLY A 30 17.30 0.97 -2.39
CA GLY A 30 17.84 2.27 -2.81
C GLY A 30 18.82 2.19 -3.97
N ASN A 31 19.22 0.99 -4.40
CA ASN A 31 20.11 0.79 -5.54
C ASN A 31 19.29 0.74 -6.82
N GLN A 32 19.55 1.70 -7.72
CA GLN A 32 18.83 1.82 -8.99
C GLN A 32 18.94 0.56 -9.86
N ASP A 33 20.02 -0.19 -9.75
CA ASP A 33 20.20 -1.44 -10.50
C ASP A 33 19.17 -2.52 -10.13
N ASN A 34 18.52 -2.37 -8.98
CA ASN A 34 17.46 -3.26 -8.51
C ASN A 34 16.06 -2.74 -8.83
N HIS A 35 15.94 -1.66 -9.60
CA HIS A 35 14.66 -1.11 -10.01
C HIS A 35 14.26 -1.63 -11.39
N PHE A 36 13.13 -2.30 -11.49
CA PHE A 36 12.61 -2.90 -12.70
C PHE A 36 11.21 -2.34 -13.01
N PRO A 37 11.14 -1.18 -13.68
CA PRO A 37 9.84 -0.52 -13.92
C PRO A 37 8.82 -1.42 -14.62
N LYS A 38 9.26 -2.24 -15.57
CA LYS A 38 8.37 -3.15 -16.29
C LYS A 38 7.72 -4.17 -15.36
N TYR A 39 8.49 -4.73 -14.44
CA TYR A 39 8.00 -5.66 -13.43
C TYR A 39 6.95 -5.00 -12.52
N VAL A 40 7.24 -3.77 -12.06
CA VAL A 40 6.34 -3.01 -11.20
C VAL A 40 5.07 -2.62 -11.95
N GLU A 41 5.20 -2.22 -13.22
CA GLU A 41 4.06 -1.90 -14.08
C GLU A 41 3.07 -3.07 -14.18
N GLU A 42 3.59 -4.28 -14.41
CA GLU A 42 2.77 -5.49 -14.51
C GLU A 42 2.09 -5.82 -13.19
N LEU A 43 2.78 -5.64 -12.06
CA LEU A 43 2.20 -5.83 -10.74
C LEU A 43 1.07 -4.82 -10.48
N LEU A 44 1.31 -3.54 -10.72
CA LEU A 44 0.30 -2.49 -10.54
C LEU A 44 -0.92 -2.73 -11.42
N PHE A 45 -0.69 -3.12 -12.66
CA PHE A 45 -1.78 -3.46 -13.58
C PHE A 45 -2.62 -4.63 -13.05
N SER A 46 -1.98 -5.69 -12.55
CA SER A 46 -2.68 -6.85 -11.98
C SER A 46 -3.52 -6.45 -10.75
N ILE A 47 -3.01 -5.54 -9.93
CA ILE A 47 -3.75 -5.03 -8.77
C ILE A 47 -4.99 -4.26 -9.22
N ILE A 48 -4.84 -3.37 -10.19
CA ILE A 48 -5.95 -2.60 -10.76
C ILE A 48 -7.00 -3.52 -11.38
N GLN A 49 -6.56 -4.64 -11.97
CA GLN A 49 -7.44 -5.64 -12.60
C GLN A 49 -8.22 -6.50 -11.60
N GLY A 50 -7.96 -6.41 -10.31
CA GLY A 50 -8.73 -7.10 -9.30
C GLY A 50 -7.94 -7.86 -8.23
N ARG A 51 -6.60 -7.90 -8.30
CA ARG A 51 -5.79 -8.54 -7.27
C ARG A 51 -5.63 -7.69 -6.01
N GLY A 52 -6.34 -6.60 -5.93
CA GLY A 52 -6.33 -5.67 -4.84
C GLY A 52 -6.99 -4.37 -5.26
N PHE A 53 -6.49 -3.26 -4.74
CA PHE A 53 -6.93 -1.95 -5.17
C PHE A 53 -5.84 -0.90 -4.91
N ILE A 54 -5.97 0.21 -5.62
CA ILE A 54 -5.09 1.37 -5.45
C ILE A 54 -5.96 2.61 -5.36
N PHE A 55 -5.75 3.42 -4.32
CA PHE A 55 -6.33 4.75 -4.25
C PHE A 55 -5.25 5.80 -4.47
N ILE A 56 -5.58 6.84 -5.21
CA ILE A 56 -4.68 7.92 -5.55
C ILE A 56 -5.36 9.27 -5.27
N ASP A 57 -4.59 10.24 -4.82
CA ASP A 57 -5.06 11.61 -4.73
C ASP A 57 -5.33 12.16 -6.14
N SER A 58 -6.43 12.89 -6.33
CA SER A 58 -6.84 13.40 -7.63
C SER A 58 -5.81 14.34 -8.28
N HIS A 59 -4.93 14.96 -7.50
CA HIS A 59 -3.79 15.73 -7.99
C HIS A 59 -2.49 14.93 -8.01
N MET A 60 -2.60 13.61 -7.84
CA MET A 60 -1.48 12.66 -7.95
C MET A 60 -0.33 12.91 -6.95
N ARG A 61 -0.67 13.43 -5.76
CA ARG A 61 0.31 13.76 -4.71
C ARG A 61 0.59 12.62 -3.74
N GLY A 62 -0.10 11.50 -3.88
CA GLY A 62 0.10 10.33 -3.03
C GLY A 62 -0.80 9.18 -3.45
N ALA A 63 -0.47 8.00 -2.94
CA ALA A 63 -1.22 6.78 -3.23
C ALA A 63 -1.10 5.77 -2.08
N ILE A 64 -2.07 4.87 -2.02
CA ILE A 64 -2.02 3.69 -1.16
C ILE A 64 -2.38 2.46 -2.00
N VAL A 65 -1.60 1.40 -1.84
CA VAL A 65 -1.69 0.18 -2.64
C VAL A 65 -1.96 -1.00 -1.72
N ALA A 66 -2.95 -1.79 -2.05
CA ALA A 66 -3.30 -3.02 -1.33
C ALA A 66 -3.39 -4.20 -2.29
N TYR A 67 -2.97 -5.37 -1.81
CA TYR A 67 -2.83 -6.58 -2.59
C TYR A 67 -3.46 -7.77 -1.87
N LYS A 68 -4.25 -8.57 -2.61
CA LYS A 68 -4.85 -9.80 -2.09
C LYS A 68 -3.92 -10.98 -2.34
N SER A 69 -3.77 -11.83 -1.33
CA SER A 69 -3.04 -13.09 -1.44
C SER A 69 -3.69 -14.16 -0.58
N SER A 70 -3.31 -15.42 -0.80
CA SER A 70 -3.68 -16.49 0.09
C SER A 70 -2.68 -16.57 1.25
N ASN A 71 -3.19 -16.94 2.43
CA ASN A 71 -2.33 -17.18 3.58
C ASN A 71 -1.42 -18.38 3.31
N ILE A 72 -0.20 -18.33 3.84
CA ILE A 72 0.78 -19.42 3.64
C ILE A 72 0.31 -20.77 4.22
N TRP A 73 -0.54 -20.73 5.25
CA TRP A 73 -1.03 -21.95 5.91
C TRP A 73 -2.28 -22.52 5.27
N SER A 74 -3.05 -21.68 4.55
CA SER A 74 -4.33 -22.12 4.00
C SER A 74 -4.72 -21.32 2.76
N PRO A 75 -4.98 -21.98 1.62
CA PRO A 75 -5.49 -21.29 0.44
C PRO A 75 -6.92 -20.76 0.62
N LYS A 76 -7.61 -21.21 1.66
CA LYS A 76 -8.98 -20.76 1.98
C LYS A 76 -8.99 -19.43 2.74
N VAL A 77 -7.88 -19.06 3.37
CA VAL A 77 -7.76 -17.81 4.11
C VAL A 77 -7.15 -16.75 3.18
N LYS A 78 -7.93 -15.74 2.85
CA LYS A 78 -7.50 -14.65 1.95
C LYS A 78 -7.08 -13.45 2.76
N GLU A 79 -5.95 -12.87 2.39
CA GLU A 79 -5.37 -11.70 3.05
C GLU A 79 -5.36 -10.51 2.11
N LEU A 80 -5.64 -9.34 2.66
CA LEU A 80 -5.39 -8.06 2.02
C LEU A 80 -4.24 -7.40 2.75
N ASN A 81 -3.18 -7.08 2.04
CA ASN A 81 -1.99 -6.44 2.62
C ASN A 81 -1.81 -5.05 2.04
N GLU A 82 -1.63 -4.06 2.90
CA GLU A 82 -1.20 -2.74 2.48
C GLU A 82 0.28 -2.84 2.11
N LEU A 83 0.61 -2.58 0.84
CA LEU A 83 1.96 -2.71 0.31
C LEU A 83 2.74 -1.41 0.35
N LEU A 84 2.04 -0.30 0.13
CA LEU A 84 2.66 1.00 -0.01
C LEU A 84 1.65 2.07 0.36
N TRP A 85 2.10 3.03 1.13
CA TRP A 85 1.35 4.24 1.47
C TRP A 85 2.34 5.40 1.47
N TRP A 86 2.21 6.27 0.48
CA TRP A 86 3.18 7.33 0.26
C TRP A 86 2.48 8.62 -0.14
N VAL A 87 2.99 9.73 0.38
CA VAL A 87 2.55 11.09 0.06
C VAL A 87 3.78 11.90 -0.28
N GLU A 88 3.67 12.75 -1.29
CA GLU A 88 4.71 13.71 -1.66
C GLU A 88 5.19 14.46 -0.41
N PRO A 89 6.51 14.55 -0.15
CA PRO A 89 7.02 15.10 1.11
C PRO A 89 6.44 16.45 1.50
N GLU A 90 6.28 17.35 0.52
CA GLU A 90 5.76 18.71 0.77
C GLU A 90 4.29 18.74 1.22
N TYR A 91 3.56 17.65 1.04
CA TYR A 91 2.14 17.55 1.41
C TYR A 91 1.88 16.65 2.64
N ARG A 92 2.93 16.15 3.29
CA ARG A 92 2.80 15.20 4.40
C ARG A 92 2.20 15.78 5.67
N ASN A 93 2.28 17.09 5.85
CA ASN A 93 1.68 17.79 7.00
C ASN A 93 0.20 18.09 6.80
N GLY A 94 -0.37 17.72 5.65
CA GLY A 94 -1.77 17.94 5.33
C GLY A 94 -2.65 16.72 5.61
N THR A 95 -3.79 16.65 4.92
CA THR A 95 -4.81 15.62 5.15
C THR A 95 -4.78 14.48 4.14
N ILE A 96 -3.92 14.54 3.11
CA ILE A 96 -3.91 13.57 2.02
C ILE A 96 -3.63 12.17 2.53
N GLY A 97 -2.60 12.01 3.36
CA GLY A 97 -2.24 10.70 3.92
C GLY A 97 -3.38 10.04 4.67
N GLY A 98 -4.03 10.80 5.55
CA GLY A 98 -5.17 10.31 6.32
C GLY A 98 -6.36 9.95 5.45
N ARG A 99 -6.63 10.72 4.41
CA ARG A 99 -7.72 10.42 3.47
C ARG A 99 -7.44 9.18 2.64
N LEU A 100 -6.19 8.98 2.21
CA LEU A 100 -5.78 7.75 1.52
C LEU A 100 -5.97 6.54 2.41
N TRP A 101 -5.51 6.63 3.66
CA TRP A 101 -5.65 5.51 4.59
C TRP A 101 -7.12 5.23 4.90
N LYS A 102 -7.94 6.26 5.07
CA LYS A 102 -9.37 6.09 5.29
C LYS A 102 -10.04 5.38 4.11
N ALA A 103 -9.70 5.75 2.87
CA ALA A 103 -10.22 5.07 1.69
C ALA A 103 -9.82 3.59 1.67
N PHE A 104 -8.56 3.29 2.02
CA PHE A 104 -8.08 1.92 2.19
C PHE A 104 -8.90 1.18 3.24
N ASP A 105 -9.04 1.75 4.44
CA ASP A 105 -9.71 1.08 5.55
C ASP A 105 -11.19 0.83 5.27
N ASP A 106 -11.89 1.82 4.71
CA ASP A 106 -13.29 1.66 4.35
C ASP A 106 -13.47 0.53 3.34
N ARG A 107 -12.63 0.47 2.31
CA ARG A 107 -12.68 -0.62 1.30
C ARG A 107 -12.33 -1.97 1.93
N ALA A 108 -11.32 -2.02 2.77
CA ALA A 108 -10.91 -3.24 3.46
C ALA A 108 -12.01 -3.78 4.36
N GLN A 109 -12.71 -2.91 5.09
CA GLN A 109 -13.83 -3.30 5.94
C GLN A 109 -14.98 -3.88 5.11
N ASP A 110 -15.28 -3.29 3.96
CA ASP A 110 -16.30 -3.83 3.06
C ASP A 110 -15.92 -5.22 2.55
N MET A 111 -14.66 -5.41 2.19
CA MET A 111 -14.16 -6.71 1.72
C MET A 111 -14.23 -7.79 2.81
N LEU A 112 -13.95 -7.42 4.08
CA LEU A 112 -14.15 -8.33 5.21
C LEU A 112 -15.62 -8.71 5.38
N LYS A 113 -16.52 -7.73 5.34
CA LYS A 113 -17.96 -7.96 5.50
C LYS A 113 -18.54 -8.84 4.40
N MET A 114 -18.05 -8.65 3.17
CA MET A 114 -18.51 -9.43 2.02
C MET A 114 -17.83 -10.78 1.88
N GLY A 115 -16.85 -11.08 2.72
CA GLY A 115 -16.11 -12.34 2.65
C GLY A 115 -15.12 -12.42 1.50
N GLU A 116 -14.77 -11.30 0.86
CA GLU A 116 -13.75 -11.29 -0.19
C GLU A 116 -12.36 -11.54 0.38
N VAL A 117 -12.12 -11.10 1.62
CA VAL A 117 -10.92 -11.39 2.38
C VAL A 117 -11.30 -11.76 3.81
N ASP A 118 -10.41 -12.47 4.48
CA ASP A 118 -10.59 -12.92 5.86
C ASP A 118 -9.71 -12.13 6.84
N ILE A 119 -8.62 -11.55 6.34
CA ILE A 119 -7.62 -10.84 7.13
C ILE A 119 -7.21 -9.58 6.37
N VAL A 120 -7.05 -8.48 7.09
CA VAL A 120 -6.48 -7.24 6.55
C VAL A 120 -5.25 -6.90 7.37
N CYS A 121 -4.13 -6.68 6.70
CA CYS A 121 -2.85 -6.33 7.32
C CYS A 121 -2.40 -4.95 6.85
N THR A 122 -1.95 -4.16 7.80
CA THR A 122 -1.30 -2.88 7.55
C THR A 122 -0.04 -2.80 8.42
N SER A 123 0.85 -1.87 8.13
CA SER A 123 2.12 -1.78 8.83
C SER A 123 2.52 -0.33 9.10
N ILE A 124 3.53 -0.16 9.94
CA ILE A 124 4.15 1.13 10.23
C ILE A 124 5.56 1.08 9.64
N SER A 125 5.88 2.02 8.75
CA SER A 125 7.23 2.17 8.22
C SER A 125 8.17 2.70 9.30
N ALA A 126 9.44 2.31 9.25
CA ALA A 126 10.46 2.78 10.19
C ALA A 126 10.57 4.32 10.20
N ASN A 127 10.38 4.96 9.04
CA ASN A 127 10.48 6.41 8.86
C ASN A 127 9.11 7.09 8.74
N GLY A 128 8.03 6.34 8.95
CA GLY A 128 6.67 6.85 8.84
C GLY A 128 6.10 7.32 10.17
N PRO A 129 4.90 7.91 10.14
CA PRO A 129 4.22 8.32 11.37
C PRO A 129 3.82 7.11 12.22
N LEU A 130 3.82 7.29 13.52
CA LEU A 130 3.28 6.30 14.44
C LEU A 130 1.76 6.41 14.43
N ILE A 131 1.11 5.31 14.07
CA ILE A 131 -0.35 5.25 13.98
C ILE A 131 -0.85 4.21 14.98
N ASP A 132 -1.83 4.60 15.76
CA ASP A 132 -2.48 3.67 16.68
C ASP A 132 -3.61 2.92 15.95
N TYR A 133 -3.24 1.86 15.26
CA TYR A 133 -4.20 1.02 14.54
C TYR A 133 -5.17 0.27 15.47
N THR A 134 -4.83 0.13 16.76
CA THR A 134 -5.71 -0.57 17.70
C THR A 134 -7.05 0.15 17.87
N ARG A 135 -7.06 1.47 17.74
CA ARG A 135 -8.28 2.26 17.78
C ARG A 135 -9.21 1.98 16.60
N ARG A 136 -8.69 1.37 15.55
CA ARG A 136 -9.44 1.06 14.33
C ARG A 136 -9.75 -0.42 14.19
N GLY A 137 -9.59 -1.18 15.28
CA GLY A 137 -9.95 -2.59 15.32
C GLY A 137 -8.82 -3.54 14.90
N TYR A 138 -7.63 -3.03 14.65
CA TYR A 138 -6.46 -3.85 14.35
C TYR A 138 -5.75 -4.27 15.64
N LYS A 139 -5.09 -5.43 15.62
CA LYS A 139 -4.22 -5.87 16.71
C LYS A 139 -2.82 -6.09 16.18
N ALA A 140 -1.82 -5.78 17.01
CA ALA A 140 -0.43 -5.98 16.63
C ALA A 140 -0.11 -7.47 16.51
N LEU A 141 0.54 -7.86 15.40
CA LEU A 141 0.99 -9.24 15.17
C LEU A 141 2.45 -9.43 15.58
N GLY A 142 3.26 -8.37 15.54
CA GLY A 142 4.68 -8.44 15.78
C GLY A 142 5.41 -7.32 15.06
N ALA A 143 6.71 -7.52 14.85
CA ALA A 143 7.54 -6.57 14.12
C ALA A 143 8.45 -7.33 13.15
N THR A 144 8.82 -6.68 12.05
CA THR A 144 9.72 -7.24 11.05
C THR A 144 11.03 -6.47 11.05
N PHE A 145 12.13 -7.21 11.01
CA PHE A 145 13.48 -6.65 11.03
C PHE A 145 14.23 -7.13 9.79
N VAL A 146 15.13 -6.31 9.26
CA VAL A 146 15.91 -6.62 8.08
C VAL A 146 17.42 -6.60 8.40
N ARG A 147 18.13 -7.51 7.79
CA ARG A 147 19.61 -7.51 7.77
C ARG A 147 20.07 -7.76 6.34
N GLU A 148 21.01 -6.95 5.87
CA GLU A 148 21.57 -7.03 4.52
C GLU A 148 23.02 -7.47 4.53
#